data_e52841dc71945fed2802197ef503f33f
#
_entry.id   e52841dc71945fed2802197ef503f33f
#
_cell.length_a   1.000
_cell.length_b   1.000
_cell.length_c   1.000
_cell.angle_alpha   90.00
_cell.angle_beta   90.00
_cell.angle_gamma   90.00
#
_symmetry.space_group_name_H-M   'P 1'
#
loop_
_entity.id
_entity.type
_entity.pdbx_description
1 polymer ?
#
loop_
_entity_poly.entity_id
_entity_poly.type
_entity_poly.pdbx_seq_one_letter_code
_entity_poly.pdbx_strand_id
1 'polypeptide(L)'
;PEAEAILRSLPKKWKNNEGYIVDLGLYMTAQGKLNQTRKLLAPIADTNVRASFNYGWHLLAEDKFQEGYKYIRAGAIDELRVWGHEWILRSNYNIGEQYRWNGETVDTIAFYLEGGLGDGMIFVRYVEHFKKYCKTVKIFTPKALMPLLGSCGFQNLYEPEQIVKTPWDKYVPAMSAPYFLGLNDPIEGVTFPYFKRRANPVPEMNRIANGRKKICIRWKGSAQFEH
;
A
#
# COMPACT_ATOMS: atom_id res chain seq x y z
N PRO A 1 -21.67 -11.04 -3.29
CA PRO A 1 -22.42 -12.30 -3.55
C PRO A 1 -22.65 -12.54 -5.04
N GLU A 2 -23.09 -11.55 -5.80
CA GLU A 2 -23.44 -11.70 -7.22
C GLU A 2 -22.23 -12.11 -8.08
N ALA A 3 -21.09 -11.44 -7.96
CA ALA A 3 -19.89 -11.77 -8.71
C ALA A 3 -19.40 -13.21 -8.44
N GLU A 4 -19.48 -13.68 -7.19
CA GLU A 4 -19.16 -15.08 -6.85
C GLU A 4 -20.15 -16.05 -7.52
N ALA A 5 -21.45 -15.72 -7.52
CA ALA A 5 -22.45 -16.56 -8.17
C ALA A 5 -22.21 -16.67 -9.69
N ILE A 6 -21.87 -15.56 -10.34
CA ILE A 6 -21.51 -15.53 -11.76
C ILE A 6 -20.30 -16.41 -12.03
N LEU A 7 -19.21 -16.24 -11.25
CA LEU A 7 -18.01 -17.06 -11.41
C LEU A 7 -18.33 -18.56 -11.25
N ARG A 8 -19.08 -18.93 -10.22
CA ARG A 8 -19.45 -20.33 -9.97
C ARG A 8 -20.34 -20.94 -11.06
N SER A 9 -21.10 -20.13 -11.79
CA SER A 9 -21.92 -20.57 -12.93
C SER A 9 -21.12 -20.88 -14.20
N LEU A 10 -19.83 -20.46 -14.27
CA LEU A 10 -18.99 -20.72 -15.42
C LEU A 10 -18.79 -22.22 -15.68
N PRO A 11 -18.62 -22.64 -16.95
CA PRO A 11 -18.36 -24.02 -17.33
C PRO A 11 -17.13 -24.61 -16.61
N LYS A 12 -17.14 -25.91 -16.36
CA LYS A 12 -16.06 -26.64 -15.66
C LYS A 12 -14.66 -26.36 -16.23
N LYS A 13 -14.55 -26.18 -17.55
CA LYS A 13 -13.26 -25.89 -18.24
C LYS A 13 -12.56 -24.65 -17.72
N TRP A 14 -13.29 -23.69 -17.14
CA TRP A 14 -12.72 -22.46 -16.57
C TRP A 14 -12.30 -22.60 -15.10
N LYS A 15 -12.86 -23.59 -14.36
CA LYS A 15 -12.66 -23.72 -12.92
C LYS A 15 -11.24 -24.10 -12.51
N ASN A 16 -10.43 -24.62 -13.43
CA ASN A 16 -9.01 -24.91 -13.22
C ASN A 16 -8.10 -23.77 -13.74
N ASN A 17 -8.67 -22.68 -14.26
CA ASN A 17 -7.89 -21.53 -14.69
C ASN A 17 -7.48 -20.71 -13.47
N GLU A 18 -6.20 -20.38 -13.36
CA GLU A 18 -5.66 -19.61 -12.23
C GLU A 18 -6.33 -18.23 -12.08
N GLY A 19 -6.62 -17.54 -13.20
CA GLY A 19 -7.35 -16.28 -13.17
C GLY A 19 -8.72 -16.41 -12.51
N TYR A 20 -9.47 -17.46 -12.85
CA TYR A 20 -10.75 -17.78 -12.21
C TYR A 20 -10.58 -18.00 -10.69
N ILE A 21 -9.56 -18.77 -10.30
CA ILE A 21 -9.27 -19.05 -8.89
C ILE A 21 -8.95 -17.76 -8.12
N VAL A 22 -8.13 -16.91 -8.72
CA VAL A 22 -7.74 -15.62 -8.12
C VAL A 22 -8.95 -14.70 -7.94
N ASP A 23 -9.76 -14.53 -8.99
CA ASP A 23 -10.93 -13.66 -8.93
C ASP A 23 -11.98 -14.18 -7.94
N LEU A 24 -12.21 -15.49 -7.92
CA LEU A 24 -13.09 -16.12 -6.93
C LEU A 24 -12.57 -15.90 -5.51
N GLY A 25 -11.27 -16.08 -5.27
CA GLY A 25 -10.63 -15.85 -3.98
C GLY A 25 -10.80 -14.41 -3.51
N LEU A 26 -10.61 -13.43 -4.40
CA LEU A 26 -10.79 -12.01 -4.10
C LEU A 26 -12.21 -11.71 -3.59
N TYR A 27 -13.23 -12.14 -4.34
CA TYR A 27 -14.62 -11.92 -3.95
C TYR A 27 -15.02 -12.66 -2.67
N MET A 28 -14.42 -13.81 -2.42
CA MET A 28 -14.66 -14.55 -1.19
C MET A 28 -14.00 -13.88 0.02
N THR A 29 -12.80 -13.34 -0.14
CA THR A 29 -12.13 -12.53 0.90
C THR A 29 -13.01 -11.32 1.27
N ALA A 30 -13.51 -10.59 0.28
CA ALA A 30 -14.40 -9.44 0.48
C ALA A 30 -15.71 -9.79 1.21
N GLN A 31 -16.11 -11.06 1.21
CA GLN A 31 -17.28 -11.56 1.94
C GLN A 31 -16.93 -12.18 3.31
N GLY A 32 -15.69 -12.10 3.74
CA GLY A 32 -15.23 -12.72 5.00
C GLY A 32 -15.15 -14.25 4.98
N LYS A 33 -15.18 -14.89 3.79
CA LYS A 33 -15.08 -16.34 3.63
C LYS A 33 -13.63 -16.83 3.72
N LEU A 34 -12.92 -16.45 4.78
CA LEU A 34 -11.46 -16.52 4.89
C LEU A 34 -10.92 -17.96 4.72
N ASN A 35 -11.50 -18.94 5.39
CA ASN A 35 -11.06 -20.34 5.31
C ASN A 35 -11.17 -20.93 3.89
N GLN A 36 -12.22 -20.54 3.16
CA GLN A 36 -12.43 -21.02 1.78
C GLN A 36 -11.45 -20.34 0.82
N THR A 37 -11.22 -19.03 0.98
CA THR A 37 -10.24 -18.27 0.21
C THR A 37 -8.84 -18.84 0.37
N ARG A 38 -8.43 -19.18 1.59
CA ARG A 38 -7.14 -19.81 1.86
C ARG A 38 -6.96 -21.10 1.07
N LYS A 39 -7.96 -21.98 1.09
CA LYS A 39 -7.92 -23.24 0.34
C LYS A 39 -7.79 -23.04 -1.18
N LEU A 40 -8.28 -21.93 -1.69
CA LEU A 40 -8.18 -21.60 -3.11
C LEU A 40 -6.83 -20.96 -3.49
N LEU A 41 -6.37 -19.98 -2.72
CA LEU A 41 -5.21 -19.16 -3.11
C LEU A 41 -3.88 -19.75 -2.66
N ALA A 42 -3.81 -20.36 -1.46
CA ALA A 42 -2.54 -20.87 -0.93
C ALA A 42 -1.81 -21.84 -1.88
N PRO A 43 -2.51 -22.81 -2.55
CA PRO A 43 -1.83 -23.76 -3.43
C PRO A 43 -1.12 -23.14 -4.63
N ILE A 44 -1.51 -21.94 -5.04
CA ILE A 44 -0.96 -21.26 -6.24
C ILE A 44 -0.25 -19.93 -5.89
N ALA A 45 -0.21 -19.55 -4.61
CA ALA A 45 0.36 -18.27 -4.19
C ALA A 45 1.87 -18.14 -4.44
N ASP A 46 2.61 -19.24 -4.40
CA ASP A 46 4.06 -19.22 -4.64
C ASP A 46 4.43 -19.19 -6.14
N THR A 47 3.50 -19.51 -7.04
CA THR A 47 3.75 -19.62 -8.47
C THR A 47 3.00 -18.59 -9.31
N ASN A 48 1.94 -18.01 -8.79
CA ASN A 48 1.13 -17.02 -9.49
C ASN A 48 1.14 -15.69 -8.73
N VAL A 49 1.70 -14.66 -9.34
CA VAL A 49 1.88 -13.34 -8.72
C VAL A 49 0.56 -12.69 -8.29
N ARG A 50 -0.50 -12.79 -9.09
CA ARG A 50 -1.82 -12.26 -8.71
C ARG A 50 -2.40 -13.02 -7.52
N ALA A 51 -2.22 -14.34 -7.49
CA ALA A 51 -2.62 -15.16 -6.34
C ALA A 51 -1.81 -14.79 -5.10
N SER A 52 -0.49 -14.65 -5.23
CA SER A 52 0.42 -14.20 -4.19
C SER A 52 -0.07 -12.91 -3.55
N PHE A 53 -0.25 -11.87 -4.36
CA PHE A 53 -0.71 -10.56 -3.90
C PHE A 53 -2.07 -10.63 -3.18
N ASN A 54 -3.06 -11.29 -3.76
CA ASN A 54 -4.39 -11.43 -3.15
C ASN A 54 -4.36 -12.31 -1.89
N TYR A 55 -3.51 -13.34 -1.86
CA TYR A 55 -3.28 -14.15 -0.68
C TYR A 55 -2.63 -13.36 0.45
N GLY A 56 -1.72 -12.45 0.12
CA GLY A 56 -1.14 -11.51 1.08
C GLY A 56 -2.21 -10.67 1.79
N TRP A 57 -3.11 -10.05 1.04
CA TRP A 57 -4.24 -9.31 1.61
C TRP A 57 -5.17 -10.18 2.45
N HIS A 58 -5.39 -11.42 2.01
CA HIS A 58 -6.15 -12.40 2.78
C HIS A 58 -5.48 -12.70 4.13
N LEU A 59 -4.17 -12.92 4.15
CA LEU A 59 -3.41 -13.16 5.36
C LEU A 59 -3.44 -11.96 6.33
N LEU A 60 -3.37 -10.73 5.80
CA LEU A 60 -3.53 -9.53 6.63
C LEU A 60 -4.93 -9.46 7.26
N ALA A 61 -5.97 -9.90 6.55
CA ALA A 61 -7.33 -9.98 7.11
C ALA A 61 -7.48 -11.06 8.20
N GLU A 62 -6.52 -11.97 8.31
CA GLU A 62 -6.42 -12.99 9.37
C GLU A 62 -5.39 -12.62 10.47
N ASP A 63 -4.93 -11.36 10.51
CA ASP A 63 -3.91 -10.85 11.43
C ASP A 63 -2.54 -11.56 11.30
N LYS A 64 -2.26 -12.20 10.16
CA LYS A 64 -0.98 -12.83 9.85
C LYS A 64 -0.06 -11.86 9.11
N PHE A 65 0.35 -10.82 9.81
CA PHE A 65 0.95 -9.64 9.20
C PHE A 65 2.27 -9.92 8.49
N GLN A 66 3.25 -10.58 9.12
CA GLN A 66 4.53 -10.86 8.47
C GLN A 66 4.40 -11.71 7.21
N GLU A 67 3.62 -12.78 7.30
CA GLU A 67 3.37 -13.65 6.16
C GLU A 67 2.61 -12.90 5.07
N GLY A 68 1.59 -12.12 5.43
CA GLY A 68 0.82 -11.29 4.51
C GLY A 68 1.68 -10.27 3.77
N TYR A 69 2.54 -9.55 4.46
CA TYR A 69 3.46 -8.58 3.83
C TYR A 69 4.45 -9.23 2.88
N LYS A 70 4.95 -10.45 3.19
CA LYS A 70 5.78 -11.23 2.27
C LYS A 70 5.08 -11.47 0.94
N TYR A 71 3.82 -11.88 0.97
CA TYR A 71 3.04 -12.17 -0.23
C TYR A 71 2.58 -10.90 -0.97
N ILE A 72 2.21 -9.83 -0.26
CA ILE A 72 1.87 -8.54 -0.89
C ILE A 72 3.04 -8.00 -1.71
N ARG A 73 4.27 -8.17 -1.23
CA ARG A 73 5.46 -7.72 -1.92
C ARG A 73 5.61 -8.31 -3.34
N ALA A 74 5.07 -9.50 -3.59
CA ALA A 74 5.09 -10.10 -4.92
C ALA A 74 4.43 -9.17 -5.96
N GLY A 75 3.36 -8.46 -5.61
CA GLY A 75 2.71 -7.49 -6.48
C GLY A 75 3.54 -6.24 -6.80
N ALA A 76 4.51 -5.88 -5.96
CA ALA A 76 5.38 -4.73 -6.16
C ALA A 76 6.48 -4.99 -7.19
N ILE A 77 7.00 -6.22 -7.24
CA ILE A 77 8.14 -6.61 -8.10
C ILE A 77 7.73 -7.15 -9.47
N ASP A 78 6.44 -7.32 -9.72
CA ASP A 78 5.93 -8.02 -10.90
C ASP A 78 5.84 -7.14 -12.16
N GLU A 79 6.26 -7.74 -13.28
CA GLU A 79 6.12 -7.19 -14.63
C GLU A 79 4.64 -7.10 -15.09
N LEU A 80 3.74 -7.89 -14.51
CA LEU A 80 2.33 -7.92 -14.86
C LEU A 80 1.53 -6.71 -14.31
N ARG A 81 2.19 -5.77 -13.66
CA ARG A 81 1.63 -4.47 -13.22
C ARG A 81 0.44 -4.58 -12.26
N VAL A 82 0.41 -5.57 -11.38
CA VAL A 82 -0.69 -5.63 -10.40
C VAL A 82 -0.64 -4.39 -9.49
N TRP A 83 0.57 -3.99 -9.06
CA TRP A 83 0.84 -2.70 -8.36
C TRP A 83 2.25 -2.15 -8.64
N GLY A 84 3.04 -2.82 -9.37
CA GLY A 84 4.31 -2.67 -10.05
C GLY A 84 5.19 -1.44 -9.81
N HIS A 85 5.28 -0.90 -8.59
CA HIS A 85 6.08 0.30 -8.38
C HIS A 85 7.58 0.03 -8.35
N GLU A 86 8.05 -1.12 -7.83
CA GLU A 86 9.44 -1.53 -8.06
C GLU A 86 9.70 -1.77 -9.55
N TRP A 87 8.72 -2.32 -10.27
CA TRP A 87 8.79 -2.42 -11.72
C TRP A 87 8.88 -1.03 -12.39
N ILE A 88 8.10 -0.04 -11.94
CA ILE A 88 8.18 1.35 -12.42
C ILE A 88 9.56 1.94 -12.15
N LEU A 89 10.11 1.76 -10.95
CA LEU A 89 11.45 2.23 -10.63
C LEU A 89 12.49 1.63 -11.57
N ARG A 90 12.40 0.34 -11.86
CA ARG A 90 13.29 -0.37 -12.77
C ARG A 90 13.10 0.03 -14.22
N SER A 91 11.87 0.00 -14.73
CA SER A 91 11.56 0.20 -16.16
C SER A 91 11.63 1.67 -16.57
N ASN A 92 11.11 2.58 -15.77
CA ASN A 92 11.02 4.00 -16.14
C ASN A 92 12.26 4.80 -15.71
N TYR A 93 12.93 4.36 -14.63
CA TYR A 93 14.02 5.11 -14.04
C TYR A 93 15.33 4.35 -13.98
N ASN A 94 15.38 3.11 -14.46
CA ASN A 94 16.56 2.23 -14.42
C ASN A 94 17.13 2.05 -13.00
N ILE A 95 16.27 2.05 -11.99
CA ILE A 95 16.65 1.83 -10.60
C ILE A 95 16.49 0.34 -10.28
N GLY A 96 17.62 -0.37 -10.23
CA GLY A 96 17.65 -1.82 -10.01
C GLY A 96 17.49 -2.21 -8.54
N GLU A 97 17.24 -3.50 -8.33
CA GLU A 97 17.03 -4.10 -6.99
C GLU A 97 18.24 -3.98 -6.05
N GLN A 98 19.43 -3.84 -6.59
CA GLN A 98 20.67 -3.65 -5.80
C GLN A 98 20.63 -2.38 -4.94
N TYR A 99 19.81 -1.41 -5.31
CA TYR A 99 19.60 -0.18 -4.55
C TYR A 99 18.47 -0.29 -3.50
N ARG A 100 17.75 -1.42 -3.47
CA ARG A 100 16.71 -1.64 -2.46
C ARG A 100 17.34 -1.84 -1.09
N TRP A 101 16.78 -1.17 -0.08
CA TRP A 101 17.18 -1.32 1.30
C TRP A 101 16.85 -2.73 1.83
N ASN A 102 17.74 -3.32 2.60
CA ASN A 102 17.61 -4.65 3.16
C ASN A 102 18.08 -4.76 4.63
N GLY A 103 18.08 -3.63 5.36
CA GLY A 103 18.45 -3.59 6.77
C GLY A 103 19.72 -2.82 7.11
N GLU A 104 20.50 -2.41 6.10
CA GLU A 104 21.75 -1.67 6.30
C GLU A 104 21.54 -0.24 6.77
N THR A 105 22.54 0.31 7.50
CA THR A 105 22.59 1.74 7.83
C THR A 105 23.23 2.50 6.68
N VAL A 106 22.57 3.58 6.24
CA VAL A 106 23.01 4.43 5.12
C VAL A 106 22.83 5.91 5.47
N ASP A 107 23.32 6.82 4.62
CA ASP A 107 23.10 8.25 4.85
C ASP A 107 21.67 8.68 4.48
N THR A 108 21.15 8.21 3.36
CA THR A 108 19.85 8.65 2.84
C THR A 108 19.02 7.50 2.29
N ILE A 109 17.78 7.39 2.78
CA ILE A 109 16.78 6.47 2.24
C ILE A 109 15.76 7.26 1.40
N ALA A 110 15.53 6.81 0.16
CA ALA A 110 14.42 7.21 -0.68
C ALA A 110 13.18 6.37 -0.32
N PHE A 111 12.22 6.96 0.37
CA PHE A 111 10.95 6.31 0.71
C PHE A 111 9.91 6.65 -0.34
N TYR A 112 9.52 5.69 -1.15
CA TYR A 112 8.68 5.88 -2.31
C TYR A 112 7.23 5.50 -1.99
N LEU A 113 6.34 6.51 -1.92
CA LEU A 113 4.90 6.29 -1.70
C LEU A 113 4.24 5.84 -3.00
N GLU A 114 3.79 4.62 -3.00
CA GLU A 114 3.18 3.93 -4.14
C GLU A 114 1.68 3.73 -3.93
N GLY A 115 0.98 3.32 -4.99
CA GLY A 115 -0.47 3.12 -4.96
C GLY A 115 -1.25 4.43 -5.13
N GLY A 116 -2.43 4.47 -4.57
CA GLY A 116 -3.30 5.64 -4.54
C GLY A 116 -2.97 6.61 -3.42
N LEU A 117 -3.68 7.75 -3.38
CA LEU A 117 -3.48 8.74 -2.31
C LEU A 117 -3.77 8.16 -0.92
N GLY A 118 -4.76 7.27 -0.81
CA GLY A 118 -5.09 6.59 0.44
C GLY A 118 -3.96 5.67 0.92
N ASP A 119 -3.34 4.92 -0.01
CA ASP A 119 -2.19 4.06 0.31
C ASP A 119 -1.01 4.90 0.79
N GLY A 120 -0.70 6.01 0.11
CA GLY A 120 0.33 6.94 0.56
C GLY A 120 0.07 7.47 1.97
N MET A 121 -1.19 7.79 2.31
CA MET A 121 -1.57 8.21 3.66
C MET A 121 -1.39 7.09 4.70
N ILE A 122 -1.68 5.85 4.34
CA ILE A 122 -1.52 4.71 5.25
C ILE A 122 -0.04 4.41 5.47
N PHE A 123 0.75 4.28 4.40
CA PHE A 123 2.11 3.77 4.48
C PHE A 123 3.16 4.81 4.88
N VAL A 124 2.88 6.12 4.76
CA VAL A 124 3.80 7.17 5.22
C VAL A 124 4.13 7.07 6.73
N ARG A 125 3.27 6.44 7.51
CA ARG A 125 3.49 6.21 8.96
C ARG A 125 4.78 5.44 9.26
N TYR A 126 5.28 4.65 8.31
CA TYR A 126 6.50 3.88 8.50
C TYR A 126 7.79 4.68 8.30
N VAL A 127 7.72 5.91 7.81
CA VAL A 127 8.88 6.79 7.62
C VAL A 127 9.72 6.92 8.90
N GLU A 128 9.06 7.04 10.05
CA GLU A 128 9.74 7.19 11.34
C GLU A 128 10.62 5.99 11.69
N HIS A 129 10.26 4.78 11.27
CA HIS A 129 11.03 3.57 11.53
C HIS A 129 12.41 3.61 10.84
N PHE A 130 12.52 4.31 9.72
CA PHE A 130 13.77 4.38 8.96
C PHE A 130 14.78 5.38 9.53
N LYS A 131 14.35 6.30 10.39
CA LYS A 131 15.25 7.28 11.01
C LYS A 131 16.36 6.65 11.88
N LYS A 132 16.18 5.42 12.34
CA LYS A 132 17.24 4.67 13.04
C LYS A 132 18.29 4.05 12.12
N TYR A 133 18.01 3.99 10.82
CA TYR A 133 18.86 3.39 9.81
C TYR A 133 19.49 4.40 8.87
N CYS A 134 19.07 5.68 8.92
CA CYS A 134 19.64 6.71 8.07
C CYS A 134 19.59 8.10 8.72
N LYS A 135 20.45 8.99 8.25
CA LYS A 135 20.42 10.42 8.67
C LYS A 135 19.25 11.18 8.06
N THR A 136 18.86 10.79 6.85
CA THR A 136 17.82 11.50 6.09
C THR A 136 16.88 10.50 5.40
N VAL A 137 15.57 10.70 5.57
CA VAL A 137 14.55 10.06 4.73
C VAL A 137 14.02 11.10 3.74
N LYS A 138 14.08 10.80 2.45
CA LYS A 138 13.49 11.58 1.35
C LYS A 138 12.23 10.87 0.90
N ILE A 139 11.10 11.58 0.97
CA ILE A 139 9.79 10.99 0.69
C ILE A 139 9.36 11.37 -0.73
N PHE A 140 9.28 10.39 -1.61
CA PHE A 140 8.78 10.56 -2.97
C PHE A 140 7.28 10.28 -2.98
N THR A 141 6.47 11.28 -3.30
CA THR A 141 5.02 11.25 -3.12
C THR A 141 4.30 12.02 -4.23
N PRO A 142 3.08 11.59 -4.62
CA PRO A 142 2.27 12.38 -5.52
C PRO A 142 2.09 13.82 -5.03
N LYS A 143 2.19 14.79 -5.94
CA LYS A 143 2.09 16.23 -5.65
C LYS A 143 0.84 16.56 -4.81
N ALA A 144 -0.26 15.87 -5.03
CA ALA A 144 -1.52 16.08 -4.32
C ALA A 144 -1.41 15.79 -2.80
N LEU A 145 -0.48 14.94 -2.35
CA LEU A 145 -0.27 14.64 -0.93
C LEU A 145 0.72 15.60 -0.26
N MET A 146 1.58 16.27 -1.01
CA MET A 146 2.65 17.11 -0.43
C MET A 146 2.13 18.19 0.54
N PRO A 147 1.03 18.93 0.25
CA PRO A 147 0.51 19.92 1.18
C PRO A 147 0.01 19.30 2.50
N LEU A 148 -0.62 18.11 2.43
CA LEU A 148 -1.08 17.39 3.62
C LEU A 148 0.11 16.91 4.44
N LEU A 149 1.04 16.20 3.84
CA LEU A 149 2.22 15.67 4.51
C LEU A 149 3.07 16.78 5.14
N GLY A 150 3.33 17.87 4.38
CA GLY A 150 4.05 19.02 4.90
C GLY A 150 3.35 19.67 6.10
N SER A 151 2.02 19.76 6.06
CA SER A 151 1.24 20.30 7.20
C SER A 151 1.28 19.40 8.45
N CYS A 152 1.60 18.12 8.28
CA CYS A 152 1.77 17.16 9.37
C CYS A 152 3.21 17.09 9.88
N GLY A 153 4.13 17.86 9.29
CA GLY A 153 5.53 17.94 9.74
C GLY A 153 6.49 17.00 9.00
N PHE A 154 6.01 16.27 7.97
CA PHE A 154 6.91 15.52 7.10
C PHE A 154 7.75 16.47 6.27
N GLN A 155 9.04 16.20 6.22
CA GLN A 155 10.04 17.00 5.50
C GLN A 155 10.62 16.21 4.33
N ASN A 156 11.43 16.89 3.49
CA ASN A 156 12.11 16.28 2.34
C ASN A 156 11.13 15.58 1.39
N LEU A 157 10.06 16.29 1.02
CA LEU A 157 9.02 15.82 0.11
C LEU A 157 9.42 16.12 -1.34
N TYR A 158 9.37 15.14 -2.20
CA TYR A 158 9.73 15.22 -3.62
C TYR A 158 8.63 14.59 -4.48
N GLU A 159 8.45 15.08 -5.70
CA GLU A 159 7.59 14.40 -6.67
C GLU A 159 8.26 13.10 -7.14
N PRO A 160 7.49 12.08 -7.57
CA PRO A 160 8.03 10.75 -7.90
C PRO A 160 9.15 10.78 -8.96
N GLU A 161 9.01 11.66 -9.98
CA GLU A 161 9.96 11.78 -11.08
C GLU A 161 11.31 12.40 -10.66
N GLN A 162 11.35 13.04 -9.50
CA GLN A 162 12.58 13.62 -8.96
C GLN A 162 13.53 12.56 -8.37
N ILE A 163 13.09 11.29 -8.26
CA ILE A 163 13.89 10.21 -7.69
C ILE A 163 15.21 10.00 -8.45
N VAL A 164 15.23 10.23 -9.76
CA VAL A 164 16.44 10.11 -10.59
C VAL A 164 17.38 11.32 -10.50
N LYS A 165 16.91 12.44 -9.97
CA LYS A 165 17.67 13.70 -9.88
C LYS A 165 18.10 14.03 -8.46
N THR A 166 17.54 13.33 -7.49
CA THR A 166 17.75 13.57 -6.06
C THR A 166 18.67 12.48 -5.51
N PRO A 167 19.83 12.79 -4.93
CA PRO A 167 20.77 11.78 -4.43
C PRO A 167 20.16 11.02 -3.25
N TRP A 168 20.37 9.72 -3.23
CA TRP A 168 20.01 8.79 -2.16
C TRP A 168 20.86 7.51 -2.30
N ASP A 169 20.97 6.73 -1.23
CA ASP A 169 21.80 5.51 -1.20
C ASP A 169 20.93 4.26 -1.46
N LYS A 170 19.79 4.18 -0.80
CA LYS A 170 18.87 3.06 -0.90
C LYS A 170 17.42 3.54 -1.02
N TYR A 171 16.58 2.73 -1.66
CA TYR A 171 15.16 3.02 -1.73
C TYR A 171 14.32 1.97 -1.00
N VAL A 172 13.13 2.39 -0.55
CA VAL A 172 12.12 1.53 0.06
C VAL A 172 10.77 1.84 -0.57
N PRO A 173 10.13 0.87 -1.24
CA PRO A 173 8.72 1.00 -1.60
C PRO A 173 7.87 0.96 -0.34
N ALA A 174 6.98 1.93 -0.18
CA ALA A 174 6.25 2.13 1.07
C ALA A 174 5.38 0.94 1.47
N MET A 175 4.70 0.30 0.50
CA MET A 175 3.89 -0.89 0.75
C MET A 175 4.72 -2.11 1.16
N SER A 176 6.00 -2.14 0.80
CA SER A 176 6.93 -3.18 1.22
C SER A 176 7.65 -2.86 2.55
N ALA A 177 7.52 -1.65 3.06
CA ALA A 177 8.21 -1.24 4.29
C ALA A 177 7.93 -2.16 5.49
N PRO A 178 6.69 -2.58 5.79
CA PRO A 178 6.42 -3.49 6.90
C PRO A 178 7.15 -4.82 6.80
N TYR A 179 7.28 -5.36 5.58
CA TYR A 179 8.04 -6.58 5.33
C TYR A 179 9.53 -6.41 5.67
N PHE A 180 10.17 -5.36 5.14
CA PHE A 180 11.59 -5.10 5.38
C PHE A 180 11.91 -4.76 6.83
N LEU A 181 10.97 -4.12 7.53
CA LEU A 181 11.10 -3.81 8.95
C LEU A 181 10.80 -5.01 9.86
N GLY A 182 10.30 -6.11 9.33
CA GLY A 182 9.94 -7.31 10.07
C GLY A 182 8.78 -7.08 11.05
N LEU A 183 7.81 -6.19 10.73
CA LEU A 183 6.73 -5.85 11.64
C LEU A 183 5.73 -6.99 11.79
N ASN A 184 5.37 -7.30 13.03
CA ASN A 184 4.33 -8.28 13.38
C ASN A 184 2.94 -7.65 13.52
N ASP A 185 2.87 -6.32 13.58
CA ASP A 185 1.65 -5.55 13.72
C ASP A 185 1.76 -4.30 12.83
N PRO A 186 0.71 -3.93 12.06
CA PRO A 186 0.73 -2.76 11.20
C PRO A 186 0.87 -1.42 11.95
N ILE A 187 0.69 -1.41 13.26
CA ILE A 187 0.84 -0.23 14.11
C ILE A 187 2.06 -0.31 15.03
N GLU A 188 2.85 -1.38 14.93
CA GLU A 188 4.08 -1.54 15.73
C GLU A 188 5.03 -0.36 15.53
N GLY A 189 5.41 0.30 16.62
CA GLY A 189 6.30 1.46 16.61
C GLY A 189 5.73 2.72 15.97
N VAL A 190 4.46 2.74 15.61
CA VAL A 190 3.79 3.93 15.03
C VAL A 190 3.29 4.84 16.15
N THR A 191 3.69 6.10 16.13
CA THR A 191 3.17 7.13 17.04
C THR A 191 1.91 7.75 16.46
N PHE A 192 0.80 7.67 17.19
CA PHE A 192 -0.47 8.29 16.80
C PHE A 192 -0.74 9.60 17.56
N PRO A 193 -1.40 10.59 16.94
CA PRO A 193 -1.72 10.65 15.51
C PRO A 193 -0.49 11.06 14.67
N TYR A 194 -0.20 10.33 13.62
CA TYR A 194 0.85 10.73 12.67
C TYR A 194 0.36 11.80 11.66
N PHE A 195 -0.96 11.92 11.46
CA PHE A 195 -1.59 13.06 10.83
C PHE A 195 -2.09 14.04 11.90
N LYS A 196 -1.51 15.23 11.94
CA LYS A 196 -1.91 16.27 12.88
C LYS A 196 -3.02 17.14 12.28
N ARG A 197 -4.03 17.47 13.11
CA ARG A 197 -5.07 18.40 12.70
C ARG A 197 -4.44 19.78 12.40
N ARG A 198 -4.75 20.34 11.24
CA ARG A 198 -4.47 21.75 10.98
C ARG A 198 -5.25 22.63 11.95
N ALA A 199 -4.56 23.61 12.53
CA ALA A 199 -5.14 24.54 13.48
C ALA A 199 -6.16 25.52 12.88
N ASN A 200 -6.29 25.61 11.55
CA ASN A 200 -7.23 26.52 10.90
C ASN A 200 -8.61 25.87 10.77
N PRO A 201 -9.55 26.15 11.68
CA PRO A 201 -10.94 25.80 11.47
C PRO A 201 -11.41 26.54 10.22
N VAL A 202 -12.18 25.87 9.37
CA VAL A 202 -12.90 26.55 8.29
C VAL A 202 -13.99 27.39 8.96
N PRO A 203 -13.88 28.74 8.99
CA PRO A 203 -14.78 29.59 9.79
C PRO A 203 -16.25 29.36 9.43
N GLU A 204 -16.51 29.17 8.12
CA GLU A 204 -17.82 28.89 7.59
C GLU A 204 -18.44 27.61 8.14
N MET A 205 -17.67 26.54 8.27
CA MET A 205 -18.15 25.29 8.86
C MET A 205 -18.45 25.44 10.35
N ASN A 206 -17.74 26.32 11.06
CA ASN A 206 -18.04 26.61 12.47
C ASN A 206 -19.34 27.41 12.59
N ARG A 207 -19.54 28.40 11.72
CA ARG A 207 -20.77 29.20 11.65
C ARG A 207 -22.00 28.33 11.37
N ILE A 208 -21.92 27.46 10.36
CA ILE A 208 -23.02 26.54 9.99
C ILE A 208 -23.34 25.56 11.12
N ALA A 209 -22.28 25.01 11.76
CA ALA A 209 -22.47 24.02 12.83
C ALA A 209 -23.10 24.62 14.09
N ASN A 210 -22.87 25.88 14.37
CA ASN A 210 -23.43 26.59 15.52
C ASN A 210 -23.38 25.76 16.82
N GLY A 211 -22.20 25.28 17.19
CA GLY A 211 -21.95 24.44 18.38
C GLY A 211 -22.30 22.94 18.23
N ARG A 212 -22.98 22.54 17.17
CA ARG A 212 -23.29 21.12 16.92
C ARG A 212 -22.07 20.30 16.49
N LYS A 213 -22.11 18.99 16.72
CA LYS A 213 -21.09 18.06 16.20
C LYS A 213 -21.05 18.11 14.67
N LYS A 214 -19.84 18.16 14.12
CA LYS A 214 -19.61 18.15 12.67
C LYS A 214 -19.24 16.74 12.25
N ILE A 215 -19.97 16.21 11.28
CA ILE A 215 -19.68 14.92 10.64
C ILE A 215 -19.40 15.21 9.18
N CYS A 216 -18.21 14.86 8.71
CA CYS A 216 -17.85 14.93 7.32
C CYS A 216 -17.91 13.52 6.73
N ILE A 217 -18.69 13.34 5.67
CA ILE A 217 -18.82 12.07 4.96
C ILE A 217 -18.30 12.29 3.54
N ARG A 218 -17.33 11.48 3.12
CA ARG A 218 -16.94 11.35 1.73
C ARG A 218 -17.44 10.01 1.20
N TRP A 219 -18.25 10.03 0.17
CA TRP A 219 -18.86 8.84 -0.43
C TRP A 219 -18.38 8.57 -1.86
N LYS A 220 -17.37 9.32 -2.33
CA LYS A 220 -16.83 9.17 -3.68
C LYS A 220 -15.30 9.10 -3.66
N GLY A 221 -14.73 8.07 -4.26
CA GLY A 221 -13.30 7.84 -4.41
C GLY A 221 -12.76 8.22 -5.80
N SER A 222 -11.94 7.35 -6.38
CA SER A 222 -11.45 7.47 -7.76
C SER A 222 -12.53 6.97 -8.73
N ALA A 223 -12.83 7.74 -9.78
CA ALA A 223 -13.84 7.36 -10.78
C ALA A 223 -13.52 6.03 -11.51
N GLN A 224 -12.29 5.56 -11.46
CA GLN A 224 -11.89 4.27 -12.03
C GLN A 224 -12.39 3.05 -11.24
N PHE A 225 -12.79 3.24 -9.98
CA PHE A 225 -13.20 2.17 -9.06
C PHE A 225 -14.64 2.34 -8.56
N GLU A 226 -15.36 3.32 -9.10
CA GLU A 226 -16.75 3.62 -8.73
C GLU A 226 -17.69 3.19 -9.87
N HIS A 227 -18.09 1.92 -9.84
CA HIS A 227 -19.13 1.36 -10.68
C HIS A 227 -20.27 0.81 -9.83
#